data_cf195d3f4f34fc78c01f99279a2aaa84
#
_entry.id   cf195d3f4f34fc78c01f99279a2aaa84
#
_cell.length_a   1.000
_cell.length_b   1.000
_cell.length_c   1.000
_cell.angle_alpha   90.00
_cell.angle_beta   90.00
_cell.angle_gamma   90.00
#
_symmetry.space_group_name_H-M   'P 1'
#
loop_
_entity.id
_entity.type
_entity.pdbx_description
1 polymer ?
#
loop_
_entity_poly.entity_id
_entity_poly.type
_entity_poly.pdbx_seq_one_letter_code
_entity_poly.pdbx_strand_id
1 'polypeptide(L)'
;PSLLSASTNFGGSRMGNFVSREGKLLIVDDTVHGGHSIKDFKSTFNEDAFYCAVYAHPSAKHNVDFFARELRPPHLLEWNLFNSTHIEHALLDFDGIFSPNVPYDICIDEERYVEYIKNVKPFYHRIPKRKCKGIVTARLEKYRSITEDWLRRHGIDYGFLKMFPTEDEAKRDRNHVEESSSFKAEVIESEPPEAAKIREKSGKLVVCPEEKKWSR
;
A
#
# COMPACT_ATOMS: atom_id res chain seq x y z
N PRO A 1 10.58 -23.30 -21.54
CA PRO A 1 9.97 -23.31 -20.21
C PRO A 1 8.56 -22.78 -20.28
N SER A 2 7.61 -23.59 -19.79
CA SER A 2 6.20 -23.18 -19.73
C SER A 2 5.95 -22.46 -18.42
N LEU A 3 5.35 -21.27 -18.48
CA LEU A 3 5.00 -20.50 -17.30
C LEU A 3 3.61 -20.93 -16.79
N LEU A 4 3.54 -21.43 -15.57
CA LEU A 4 2.31 -21.75 -14.88
C LEU A 4 2.05 -20.66 -13.82
N SER A 5 0.84 -20.12 -13.81
CA SER A 5 0.41 -19.23 -12.75
C SER A 5 -0.62 -19.91 -11.86
N ALA A 6 -0.37 -19.92 -10.57
CA ALA A 6 -1.32 -20.33 -9.55
C ALA A 6 -1.75 -19.11 -8.73
N SER A 7 -3.04 -19.04 -8.40
CA SER A 7 -3.57 -17.96 -7.54
C SER A 7 -3.64 -18.50 -6.11
N THR A 8 -3.00 -17.83 -5.18
CA THR A 8 -3.32 -17.96 -3.77
C THR A 8 -4.58 -17.13 -3.45
N ASN A 9 -5.23 -17.37 -2.30
CA ASN A 9 -6.46 -16.71 -1.87
C ASN A 9 -6.41 -15.17 -1.75
N PHE A 10 -5.27 -14.55 -2.06
CA PHE A 10 -5.01 -13.12 -1.93
C PHE A 10 -4.92 -12.35 -3.26
N GLY A 11 -5.34 -12.94 -4.38
CA GLY A 11 -5.62 -12.18 -5.60
C GLY A 11 -4.40 -11.80 -6.42
N GLY A 12 -3.53 -12.75 -6.72
CA GLY A 12 -2.48 -12.58 -7.73
C GLY A 12 -3.02 -12.57 -9.17
N SER A 13 -2.30 -11.90 -10.06
CA SER A 13 -2.57 -11.90 -11.50
C SER A 13 -2.41 -13.29 -12.10
N ARG A 14 -3.34 -13.70 -12.96
CA ARG A 14 -3.29 -15.01 -13.63
C ARG A 14 -2.77 -14.84 -15.05
N MET A 15 -1.73 -15.57 -15.38
CA MET A 15 -1.35 -15.79 -16.77
C MET A 15 -1.65 -17.27 -17.07
N GLY A 16 -2.63 -17.53 -17.93
CA GLY A 16 -3.03 -18.89 -18.24
C GLY A 16 -2.98 -19.18 -19.72
N ASN A 17 -2.11 -20.09 -20.11
CA ASN A 17 -2.34 -21.04 -21.19
C ASN A 17 -1.28 -22.12 -21.06
N PHE A 18 -1.72 -23.37 -20.88
CA PHE A 18 -0.82 -24.51 -20.71
C PHE A 18 -0.36 -25.05 -22.05
N VAL A 19 0.93 -25.15 -22.22
CA VAL A 19 1.55 -25.89 -23.32
C VAL A 19 2.34 -27.06 -22.71
N SER A 20 2.42 -28.18 -23.42
CA SER A 20 2.96 -29.47 -23.00
C SER A 20 4.21 -29.39 -22.09
N ARG A 21 4.24 -30.26 -21.08
CA ARG A 21 5.26 -30.30 -20.04
C ARG A 21 6.38 -31.25 -20.42
N GLU A 22 7.57 -30.73 -20.65
CA GLU A 22 8.81 -31.47 -20.56
C GLU A 22 9.67 -30.86 -19.46
N GLY A 23 10.14 -31.67 -18.51
CA GLY A 23 11.02 -31.25 -17.41
C GLY A 23 10.33 -30.97 -16.07
N LYS A 24 11.12 -30.63 -15.07
CA LYS A 24 10.66 -30.29 -13.72
C LYS A 24 10.03 -28.90 -13.69
N LEU A 25 8.99 -28.75 -12.89
CA LEU A 25 8.32 -27.46 -12.66
C LEU A 25 9.16 -26.57 -11.75
N LEU A 26 9.15 -25.28 -12.03
CA LEU A 26 9.63 -24.26 -11.11
C LEU A 26 8.45 -23.35 -10.73
N ILE A 27 8.08 -23.37 -9.46
CA ILE A 27 7.06 -22.51 -8.89
C ILE A 27 7.75 -21.31 -8.29
N VAL A 28 7.36 -20.11 -8.76
CA VAL A 28 7.96 -18.85 -8.33
C VAL A 28 6.92 -18.01 -7.58
N ASP A 29 7.28 -17.60 -6.37
CA ASP A 29 6.51 -16.66 -5.55
C ASP A 29 7.28 -15.34 -5.45
N ASP A 30 6.59 -14.22 -5.30
CA ASP A 30 7.24 -12.93 -5.13
C ASP A 30 7.93 -12.81 -3.76
N THR A 31 7.32 -13.35 -2.71
CA THR A 31 7.87 -13.27 -1.37
C THR A 31 7.44 -14.40 -0.44
N VAL A 32 8.37 -14.91 0.34
CA VAL A 32 8.10 -15.84 1.45
C VAL A 32 8.43 -15.14 2.77
N HIS A 33 7.38 -14.70 3.48
CA HIS A 33 7.52 -14.05 4.79
C HIS A 33 7.35 -15.05 5.95
N GLY A 34 6.16 -15.64 6.11
CA GLY A 34 5.89 -16.66 7.14
C GLY A 34 5.97 -18.10 6.62
N GLY A 35 5.95 -18.27 5.31
CA GLY A 35 5.99 -19.57 4.65
C GLY A 35 4.67 -20.35 4.66
N HIS A 36 3.58 -19.80 5.20
CA HIS A 36 2.29 -20.50 5.26
C HIS A 36 1.72 -20.77 3.86
N SER A 37 1.61 -19.75 3.01
CA SER A 37 1.07 -19.88 1.65
C SER A 37 1.84 -20.93 0.82
N ILE A 38 3.17 -20.94 0.91
CA ILE A 38 3.99 -21.91 0.16
C ILE A 38 3.82 -23.33 0.72
N LYS A 39 3.66 -23.48 2.04
CA LYS A 39 3.38 -24.76 2.68
C LYS A 39 2.01 -25.30 2.29
N ASP A 40 1.00 -24.45 2.34
CA ASP A 40 -0.36 -24.81 1.92
C ASP A 40 -0.39 -25.20 0.45
N PHE A 41 0.33 -24.46 -0.41
CA PHE A 41 0.45 -24.81 -1.81
C PHE A 41 1.15 -26.16 -2.01
N LYS A 42 2.28 -26.41 -1.32
CA LYS A 42 3.01 -27.68 -1.37
C LYS A 42 2.12 -28.86 -0.94
N SER A 43 1.24 -28.66 0.03
CA SER A 43 0.36 -29.73 0.53
C SER A 43 -0.74 -30.14 -0.45
N THR A 44 -1.11 -29.25 -1.36
CA THR A 44 -2.17 -29.46 -2.35
C THR A 44 -1.64 -29.76 -3.75
N PHE A 45 -0.37 -29.46 -3.99
CA PHE A 45 0.27 -29.65 -5.29
C PHE A 45 1.01 -30.98 -5.35
N ASN A 46 0.48 -31.91 -6.13
CA ASN A 46 0.93 -33.33 -6.15
C ASN A 46 2.02 -33.61 -7.21
N GLU A 47 2.64 -32.60 -7.80
CA GLU A 47 3.67 -32.78 -8.81
C GLU A 47 5.06 -32.44 -8.27
N ASP A 48 6.11 -33.11 -8.78
CA ASP A 48 7.50 -32.79 -8.46
C ASP A 48 7.87 -31.40 -9.00
N ALA A 49 8.17 -30.47 -8.12
CA ALA A 49 8.47 -29.09 -8.45
C ALA A 49 9.54 -28.51 -7.54
N PHE A 50 10.32 -27.58 -8.10
CA PHE A 50 11.14 -26.67 -7.34
C PHE A 50 10.35 -25.42 -6.95
N TYR A 51 10.65 -24.89 -5.77
CA TYR A 51 10.01 -23.69 -5.24
C TYR A 51 11.04 -22.58 -5.11
N CYS A 52 10.75 -21.43 -5.68
CA CYS A 52 11.61 -20.28 -5.68
C CYS A 52 10.86 -19.05 -5.14
N ALA A 53 11.54 -18.20 -4.36
CA ALA A 53 11.03 -16.88 -4.01
C ALA A 53 11.97 -15.79 -4.49
N VAL A 54 11.42 -14.65 -4.94
CA VAL A 54 12.27 -13.48 -5.22
C VAL A 54 12.83 -12.93 -3.93
N TYR A 55 11.97 -12.76 -2.91
CA TYR A 55 12.37 -12.33 -1.58
C TYR A 55 12.02 -13.38 -0.54
N ALA A 56 12.94 -13.64 0.38
CA ALA A 56 12.70 -14.56 1.48
C ALA A 56 13.05 -13.92 2.83
N HIS A 57 12.14 -14.03 3.79
CA HIS A 57 12.45 -13.66 5.17
C HIS A 57 13.46 -14.65 5.77
N PRO A 58 14.43 -14.19 6.58
CA PRO A 58 15.45 -15.07 7.16
C PRO A 58 14.92 -16.33 7.84
N SER A 59 13.80 -16.21 8.57
CA SER A 59 13.17 -17.34 9.26
C SER A 59 12.35 -18.26 8.38
N ALA A 60 12.03 -17.86 7.14
CA ALA A 60 11.14 -18.59 6.23
C ALA A 60 11.83 -19.10 4.95
N LYS A 61 13.07 -18.72 4.71
CA LYS A 61 13.83 -19.10 3.51
C LYS A 61 13.99 -20.61 3.32
N HIS A 62 13.93 -21.39 4.41
CA HIS A 62 13.98 -22.84 4.36
C HIS A 62 12.72 -23.50 3.76
N ASN A 63 11.65 -22.73 3.51
CA ASN A 63 10.43 -23.24 2.88
C ASN A 63 10.51 -23.27 1.34
N VAL A 64 11.57 -22.73 0.75
CA VAL A 64 11.84 -22.71 -0.69
C VAL A 64 13.18 -23.35 -1.00
N ASP A 65 13.34 -23.87 -2.21
CA ASP A 65 14.59 -24.46 -2.66
C ASP A 65 15.58 -23.39 -3.08
N PHE A 66 15.06 -22.28 -3.65
CA PHE A 66 15.86 -21.15 -4.10
C PHE A 66 15.22 -19.84 -3.69
N PHE A 67 16.05 -18.81 -3.47
CA PHE A 67 15.60 -17.43 -3.35
C PHE A 67 16.63 -16.47 -3.92
N ALA A 68 16.16 -15.34 -4.47
CA ALA A 68 17.05 -14.36 -5.08
C ALA A 68 17.66 -13.41 -4.03
N ARG A 69 16.87 -13.00 -3.03
CA ARG A 69 17.34 -12.05 -2.01
C ARG A 69 16.68 -12.29 -0.65
N GLU A 70 17.50 -12.23 0.40
CA GLU A 70 16.98 -12.18 1.77
C GLU A 70 16.50 -10.77 2.10
N LEU A 71 15.27 -10.66 2.62
CA LEU A 71 14.66 -9.42 3.03
C LEU A 71 14.23 -9.49 4.48
N ARG A 72 14.75 -8.56 5.30
CA ARG A 72 14.38 -8.42 6.72
C ARG A 72 13.15 -7.54 6.89
N PRO A 73 12.42 -7.64 8.01
CA PRO A 73 11.31 -6.74 8.29
C PRO A 73 11.70 -5.24 8.26
N PRO A 74 10.77 -4.38 7.83
CA PRO A 74 9.44 -4.69 7.37
C PRO A 74 9.47 -5.29 5.96
N HIS A 75 8.70 -6.37 5.75
CA HIS A 75 8.60 -7.07 4.46
C HIS A 75 7.56 -6.38 3.58
N LEU A 76 7.79 -5.10 3.28
CA LEU A 76 6.89 -4.26 2.50
C LEU A 76 7.35 -4.23 1.04
N LEU A 77 6.44 -4.54 0.15
CA LEU A 77 6.65 -4.55 -1.29
C LEU A 77 5.62 -3.60 -1.91
N GLU A 78 6.02 -2.83 -2.91
CA GLU A 78 5.19 -1.81 -3.54
C GLU A 78 3.82 -2.36 -3.97
N TRP A 79 3.80 -3.53 -4.61
CA TRP A 79 2.57 -4.17 -5.09
C TRP A 79 1.69 -4.78 -4.00
N ASN A 80 2.20 -4.93 -2.77
CA ASN A 80 1.47 -5.55 -1.65
C ASN A 80 1.28 -4.61 -0.46
N LEU A 81 1.78 -3.39 -0.52
CA LEU A 81 1.74 -2.42 0.57
C LEU A 81 0.32 -2.29 1.14
N PHE A 82 -0.64 -1.98 0.27
CA PHE A 82 -2.04 -1.72 0.66
C PHE A 82 -2.84 -2.99 1.03
N ASN A 83 -2.26 -4.17 0.84
CA ASN A 83 -2.85 -5.45 1.26
C ASN A 83 -2.16 -6.05 2.50
N SER A 84 -1.05 -5.45 2.96
CA SER A 84 -0.29 -5.93 4.11
C SER A 84 -1.00 -5.65 5.43
N THR A 85 -0.65 -6.39 6.47
CA THR A 85 -1.14 -6.14 7.84
C THR A 85 -0.63 -4.82 8.42
N HIS A 86 0.43 -4.23 7.86
CA HIS A 86 0.93 -2.92 8.26
C HIS A 86 -0.12 -1.81 8.12
N ILE A 87 -1.02 -1.93 7.15
CA ILE A 87 -2.13 -0.98 6.97
C ILE A 87 -2.98 -0.80 8.23
N GLU A 88 -3.19 -1.86 9.00
CA GLU A 88 -4.00 -1.82 10.23
C GLU A 88 -3.38 -0.92 11.31
N HIS A 89 -2.09 -0.64 11.20
CA HIS A 89 -1.31 0.18 12.12
C HIS A 89 -0.82 1.49 11.50
N ALA A 90 -1.12 1.72 10.22
CA ALA A 90 -0.64 2.87 9.48
C ALA A 90 -1.64 4.02 9.44
N LEU A 91 -1.11 5.25 9.46
CA LEU A 91 -1.80 6.45 9.01
C LEU A 91 -1.55 6.63 7.53
N LEU A 92 -2.59 6.97 6.79
CA LEU A 92 -2.51 7.21 5.37
C LEU A 92 -2.88 8.66 5.07
N ASP A 93 -2.11 9.31 4.20
CA ASP A 93 -2.58 10.51 3.54
C ASP A 93 -3.71 10.16 2.56
N PHE A 94 -4.39 11.15 2.01
CA PHE A 94 -5.53 10.94 1.10
C PHE A 94 -5.16 11.17 -0.37
N ASP A 95 -4.84 12.43 -0.71
CA ASP A 95 -4.51 12.82 -2.08
C ASP A 95 -3.11 12.29 -2.45
N GLY A 96 -2.97 11.75 -3.64
CA GLY A 96 -1.75 11.03 -4.04
C GLY A 96 -1.64 9.59 -3.50
N ILE A 97 -2.40 9.23 -2.44
CA ILE A 97 -2.49 7.85 -1.95
C ILE A 97 -3.70 7.14 -2.53
N PHE A 98 -4.90 7.60 -2.26
CA PHE A 98 -6.14 6.95 -2.73
C PHE A 98 -6.59 7.45 -4.10
N SER A 99 -6.31 8.70 -4.42
CA SER A 99 -6.66 9.38 -5.67
C SER A 99 -5.49 10.23 -6.16
N PRO A 100 -5.48 10.64 -7.45
CA PRO A 100 -4.53 11.64 -7.91
C PRO A 100 -4.58 12.92 -7.07
N ASN A 101 -3.43 13.59 -6.92
CA ASN A 101 -3.38 14.93 -6.34
C ASN A 101 -4.27 15.88 -7.14
N VAL A 102 -4.90 16.82 -6.44
CA VAL A 102 -5.74 17.81 -7.10
C VAL A 102 -4.86 18.75 -7.93
N PRO A 103 -5.12 18.93 -9.23
CA PRO A 103 -4.37 19.90 -10.03
C PRO A 103 -4.50 21.32 -9.49
N TYR A 104 -3.42 22.09 -9.55
CA TYR A 104 -3.36 23.44 -8.98
C TYR A 104 -4.45 24.37 -9.54
N ASP A 105 -4.72 24.32 -10.85
CA ASP A 105 -5.76 25.12 -11.50
C ASP A 105 -7.18 24.80 -11.04
N ILE A 106 -7.37 23.60 -10.46
CA ILE A 106 -8.62 23.17 -9.83
C ILE A 106 -8.67 23.62 -8.37
N CYS A 107 -7.55 23.57 -7.66
CA CYS A 107 -7.48 23.96 -6.25
C CYS A 107 -7.88 25.41 -5.98
N ILE A 108 -7.65 26.32 -6.93
CA ILE A 108 -7.93 27.77 -6.80
C ILE A 108 -9.39 28.13 -7.11
N ASP A 109 -10.18 27.17 -7.58
CA ASP A 109 -11.61 27.36 -7.93
C ASP A 109 -12.45 26.42 -7.06
N GLU A 110 -13.22 26.98 -6.13
CA GLU A 110 -13.94 26.17 -5.14
C GLU A 110 -15.01 25.27 -5.78
N GLU A 111 -15.71 25.72 -6.80
CA GLU A 111 -16.74 24.89 -7.46
C GLU A 111 -16.10 23.72 -8.21
N ARG A 112 -15.04 23.98 -8.95
CA ARG A 112 -14.25 22.93 -9.64
C ARG A 112 -13.59 21.98 -8.67
N TYR A 113 -13.08 22.48 -7.54
CA TYR A 113 -12.48 21.66 -6.51
C TYR A 113 -13.50 20.69 -5.90
N VAL A 114 -14.68 21.18 -5.51
CA VAL A 114 -15.75 20.35 -4.96
C VAL A 114 -16.19 19.27 -5.95
N GLU A 115 -16.39 19.64 -7.22
CA GLU A 115 -16.74 18.68 -8.26
C GLU A 115 -15.65 17.63 -8.48
N TYR A 116 -14.38 18.05 -8.45
CA TYR A 116 -13.25 17.13 -8.59
C TYR A 116 -13.19 16.13 -7.44
N ILE A 117 -13.14 16.59 -6.17
CA ILE A 117 -12.99 15.69 -5.02
C ILE A 117 -14.18 14.75 -4.84
N LYS A 118 -15.37 15.13 -5.35
CA LYS A 118 -16.56 14.30 -5.37
C LYS A 118 -16.46 13.15 -6.37
N ASN A 119 -15.85 13.38 -7.55
CA ASN A 119 -15.91 12.48 -8.69
C ASN A 119 -14.56 11.86 -9.09
N VAL A 120 -13.44 12.27 -8.48
CA VAL A 120 -12.14 11.73 -8.79
C VAL A 120 -12.11 10.20 -8.64
N LYS A 121 -11.51 9.51 -9.62
CA LYS A 121 -11.38 8.06 -9.60
C LYS A 121 -10.27 7.63 -8.65
N PRO A 122 -10.45 6.53 -7.91
CA PRO A 122 -9.41 6.02 -7.03
C PRO A 122 -8.28 5.35 -7.81
N PHE A 123 -7.12 5.27 -7.19
CA PHE A 123 -6.09 4.32 -7.54
C PHE A 123 -6.49 2.94 -7.01
N TYR A 124 -7.21 2.15 -7.81
CA TYR A 124 -7.79 0.87 -7.38
C TYR A 124 -6.78 -0.10 -6.74
N HIS A 125 -5.51 -0.06 -7.17
CA HIS A 125 -4.43 -0.87 -6.60
C HIS A 125 -3.94 -0.37 -5.22
N ARG A 126 -4.34 0.84 -4.82
CA ARG A 126 -4.02 1.46 -3.52
C ARG A 126 -5.19 1.45 -2.54
N ILE A 127 -6.33 0.87 -2.92
CA ILE A 127 -7.46 0.70 -1.99
C ILE A 127 -7.13 -0.43 -1.01
N PRO A 128 -7.04 -0.14 0.30
CA PRO A 128 -6.72 -1.14 1.30
C PRO A 128 -7.84 -2.19 1.40
N LYS A 129 -7.47 -3.45 1.52
CA LYS A 129 -8.43 -4.53 1.83
C LYS A 129 -8.68 -4.69 3.33
N ARG A 130 -7.99 -3.93 4.15
CA ARG A 130 -8.04 -3.95 5.60
C ARG A 130 -8.34 -2.56 6.12
N LYS A 131 -8.98 -2.50 7.28
CA LYS A 131 -9.22 -1.23 7.97
C LYS A 131 -7.87 -0.60 8.34
N CYS A 132 -7.59 0.61 7.83
CA CYS A 132 -6.41 1.35 8.25
C CYS A 132 -6.63 2.00 9.62
N LYS A 133 -5.53 2.32 10.32
CA LYS A 133 -5.60 2.97 11.63
C LYS A 133 -6.30 4.32 11.54
N GLY A 134 -5.95 5.13 10.54
CA GLY A 134 -6.57 6.42 10.30
C GLY A 134 -6.12 7.05 9.00
N ILE A 135 -6.83 8.10 8.63
CA ILE A 135 -6.51 8.96 7.49
C ILE A 135 -6.26 10.37 8.05
N VAL A 136 -5.11 10.94 7.67
CA VAL A 136 -4.74 12.32 7.98
C VAL A 136 -4.49 13.04 6.68
N THR A 137 -5.25 14.07 6.37
CA THR A 137 -5.19 14.76 5.08
C THR A 137 -5.24 16.27 5.23
N ALA A 138 -4.54 17.00 4.37
CA ALA A 138 -4.57 18.46 4.32
C ALA A 138 -5.89 19.01 3.75
N ARG A 139 -6.85 18.17 3.37
CA ARG A 139 -8.17 18.64 2.95
C ARG A 139 -8.86 19.43 4.04
N LEU A 140 -9.58 20.50 3.64
CA LEU A 140 -10.34 21.35 4.54
C LEU A 140 -11.49 20.60 5.21
N GLU A 141 -11.68 20.85 6.51
CA GLU A 141 -12.78 20.29 7.31
C GLU A 141 -14.16 20.55 6.71
N LYS A 142 -14.37 21.68 6.03
CA LYS A 142 -15.62 22.00 5.34
C LYS A 142 -16.02 20.98 4.27
N TYR A 143 -15.07 20.18 3.77
CA TYR A 143 -15.31 19.14 2.77
C TYR A 143 -15.41 17.72 3.37
N ARG A 144 -15.55 17.61 4.70
CA ARG A 144 -15.62 16.31 5.39
C ARG A 144 -16.70 15.40 4.81
N SER A 145 -17.90 15.89 4.68
CA SER A 145 -19.03 15.08 4.20
C SER A 145 -18.76 14.48 2.81
N ILE A 146 -18.22 15.28 1.90
CA ILE A 146 -17.88 14.82 0.54
C ILE A 146 -16.74 13.78 0.58
N THR A 147 -15.74 14.00 1.44
CA THR A 147 -14.61 13.11 1.59
C THR A 147 -15.02 11.76 2.19
N GLU A 148 -15.85 11.76 3.23
CA GLU A 148 -16.39 10.54 3.85
C GLU A 148 -17.30 9.77 2.89
N ASP A 149 -18.12 10.47 2.10
CA ASP A 149 -18.95 9.86 1.06
C ASP A 149 -18.10 9.20 -0.03
N TRP A 150 -16.99 9.82 -0.41
CA TRP A 150 -16.05 9.25 -1.36
C TRP A 150 -15.39 7.99 -0.81
N LEU A 151 -14.87 8.03 0.43
CA LEU A 151 -14.27 6.88 1.12
C LEU A 151 -15.25 5.71 1.20
N ARG A 152 -16.49 5.97 1.60
CA ARG A 152 -17.55 4.96 1.70
C ARG A 152 -17.88 4.34 0.34
N ARG A 153 -18.02 5.13 -0.72
CA ARG A 153 -18.30 4.64 -2.08
C ARG A 153 -17.20 3.73 -2.62
N HIS A 154 -15.97 3.94 -2.20
CA HIS A 154 -14.83 3.15 -2.64
C HIS A 154 -14.42 2.04 -1.65
N GLY A 155 -15.23 1.81 -0.60
CA GLY A 155 -15.02 0.71 0.34
C GLY A 155 -13.77 0.84 1.20
N ILE A 156 -13.32 2.08 1.47
CA ILE A 156 -12.16 2.33 2.32
C ILE A 156 -12.63 2.37 3.77
N ASP A 157 -12.15 1.41 4.56
CA ASP A 157 -12.43 1.33 5.99
C ASP A 157 -11.27 1.92 6.80
N TYR A 158 -11.59 2.78 7.76
CA TYR A 158 -10.60 3.51 8.56
C TYR A 158 -11.05 3.69 10.01
N GLY A 159 -10.10 3.89 10.91
CA GLY A 159 -10.39 4.10 12.34
C GLY A 159 -10.84 5.52 12.65
N PHE A 160 -10.20 6.51 12.02
CA PHE A 160 -10.57 7.94 12.13
C PHE A 160 -10.14 8.70 10.88
N LEU A 161 -10.77 9.86 10.67
CA LEU A 161 -10.40 10.82 9.62
C LEU A 161 -10.06 12.16 10.28
N LYS A 162 -8.82 12.62 10.06
CA LYS A 162 -8.36 13.94 10.49
C LYS A 162 -8.27 14.87 9.29
N MET A 163 -8.95 16.00 9.41
CA MET A 163 -8.97 17.10 8.45
C MET A 163 -8.73 18.42 9.21
N PHE A 164 -8.46 19.51 8.52
CA PHE A 164 -8.08 20.76 9.17
C PHE A 164 -9.01 21.91 8.79
N PRO A 165 -9.40 22.75 9.77
CA PRO A 165 -10.37 23.84 9.53
C PRO A 165 -9.75 25.08 8.90
N THR A 166 -8.41 25.22 8.93
CA THR A 166 -7.74 26.43 8.45
C THR A 166 -7.61 26.49 6.94
N GLU A 167 -7.93 27.62 6.36
CA GLU A 167 -7.77 27.87 4.91
C GLU A 167 -6.32 28.28 4.54
N ASP A 168 -5.49 28.64 5.50
CA ASP A 168 -4.05 28.87 5.29
C ASP A 168 -3.37 27.53 4.94
N GLU A 169 -2.96 27.37 3.69
CA GLU A 169 -2.36 26.17 3.15
C GLU A 169 -1.05 25.81 3.88
N ALA A 170 -0.16 26.75 4.05
CA ALA A 170 1.10 26.51 4.74
C ALA A 170 0.92 26.10 6.21
N LYS A 171 -0.16 26.56 6.85
CA LYS A 171 -0.54 26.13 8.19
C LYS A 171 -1.17 24.74 8.18
N ARG A 172 -1.98 24.41 7.17
CA ARG A 172 -2.55 23.05 7.01
C ARG A 172 -1.44 22.02 6.84
N ASP A 173 -0.47 22.27 5.97
CA ASP A 173 0.63 21.35 5.72
C ASP A 173 1.47 21.13 6.97
N ARG A 174 1.77 22.20 7.73
CA ARG A 174 2.43 22.06 9.02
C ARG A 174 1.61 21.22 10.00
N ASN A 175 0.32 21.47 10.11
CA ASN A 175 -0.58 20.71 10.99
C ASN A 175 -0.67 19.24 10.57
N HIS A 176 -0.72 18.98 9.27
CA HIS A 176 -0.72 17.62 8.70
C HIS A 176 0.55 16.87 9.11
N VAL A 177 1.72 17.47 8.90
CA VAL A 177 3.01 16.88 9.29
C VAL A 177 3.09 16.66 10.82
N GLU A 178 2.64 17.60 11.62
CA GLU A 178 2.64 17.51 13.08
C GLU A 178 1.70 16.41 13.58
N GLU A 179 0.49 16.36 13.08
CA GLU A 179 -0.48 15.34 13.43
C GLU A 179 0.04 13.94 13.05
N SER A 180 0.47 13.76 11.81
CA SER A 180 1.02 12.48 11.34
C SER A 180 2.26 12.04 12.13
N SER A 181 3.07 13.00 12.60
CA SER A 181 4.26 12.71 13.42
C SER A 181 3.91 12.36 14.87
N SER A 182 2.79 12.85 15.40
CA SER A 182 2.40 12.70 16.81
C SER A 182 1.93 11.28 17.14
N PHE A 183 1.31 10.59 16.21
CA PHE A 183 0.80 9.24 16.43
C PHE A 183 1.93 8.20 16.50
N LYS A 184 1.81 7.21 17.37
CA LYS A 184 2.67 6.02 17.39
C LYS A 184 2.24 5.02 16.29
N ALA A 185 2.42 5.39 15.04
CA ALA A 185 1.98 4.63 13.87
C ALA A 185 2.99 4.79 12.73
N GLU A 186 3.02 3.82 11.84
CA GLU A 186 3.66 3.95 10.53
C GLU A 186 2.86 4.96 9.70
N VAL A 187 3.49 5.64 8.75
CA VAL A 187 2.83 6.63 7.90
C VAL A 187 3.05 6.28 6.44
N ILE A 188 2.00 6.39 5.64
CA ILE A 188 2.07 6.30 4.18
C ILE A 188 1.67 7.66 3.63
N GLU A 189 2.65 8.33 3.04
CA GLU A 189 2.59 9.73 2.61
C GLU A 189 2.95 9.85 1.12
N SER A 190 2.18 10.61 0.36
CA SER A 190 2.39 10.76 -1.08
C SER A 190 3.46 11.79 -1.44
N GLU A 191 3.60 12.85 -0.65
CA GLU A 191 4.50 13.95 -0.94
C GLU A 191 5.91 13.72 -0.33
N PRO A 192 6.96 13.55 -1.16
CA PRO A 192 8.30 13.28 -0.66
C PRO A 192 8.84 14.30 0.35
N PRO A 193 8.63 15.62 0.19
CA PRO A 193 9.05 16.61 1.20
C PRO A 193 8.35 16.45 2.55
N GLU A 194 7.06 16.08 2.55
CA GLU A 194 6.29 15.85 3.77
C GLU A 194 6.70 14.54 4.43
N ALA A 195 6.84 13.48 3.64
CA ALA A 195 7.36 12.21 4.11
C ALA A 195 8.72 12.36 4.81
N ALA A 196 9.63 13.16 4.24
CA ALA A 196 10.93 13.46 4.85
C ALA A 196 10.78 14.17 6.19
N LYS A 197 9.93 15.21 6.28
CA LYS A 197 9.66 15.94 7.53
C LYS A 197 9.04 15.06 8.60
N ILE A 198 8.08 14.20 8.23
CA ILE A 198 7.44 13.27 9.17
C ILE A 198 8.47 12.27 9.68
N ARG A 199 9.32 11.73 8.80
CA ARG A 199 10.40 10.81 9.14
C ARG A 199 11.39 11.42 10.13
N GLU A 200 11.85 12.65 9.85
CA GLU A 200 12.76 13.41 10.71
C GLU A 200 12.16 13.67 12.09
N LYS A 201 10.92 14.14 12.15
CA LYS A 201 10.24 14.46 13.42
C LYS A 201 9.91 13.25 14.26
N SER A 202 9.49 12.14 13.63
CA SER A 202 8.94 10.99 14.34
C SER A 202 9.92 9.83 14.55
N GLY A 203 10.98 9.75 13.74
CA GLY A 203 11.88 8.59 13.71
C GLY A 203 11.22 7.28 13.28
N LYS A 204 10.02 7.33 12.70
CA LYS A 204 9.21 6.16 12.33
C LYS A 204 9.45 5.73 10.90
N LEU A 205 8.92 4.55 10.58
CA LEU A 205 8.79 4.13 9.20
C LEU A 205 7.77 5.01 8.49
N VAL A 206 8.23 5.76 7.51
CA VAL A 206 7.40 6.53 6.59
C VAL A 206 7.63 5.98 5.19
N VAL A 207 6.58 5.49 4.60
CA VAL A 207 6.58 4.95 3.25
C VAL A 207 6.01 5.99 2.31
N CYS A 208 6.80 6.40 1.30
CA CYS A 208 6.33 7.26 0.24
C CYS A 208 6.33 6.49 -1.08
N PRO A 209 5.15 6.17 -1.64
CA PRO A 209 5.07 5.42 -2.90
C PRO A 209 5.70 6.15 -4.08
N GLU A 210 5.78 7.48 -4.03
CA GLU A 210 6.39 8.30 -5.08
C GLU A 210 7.93 8.36 -4.96
N GLU A 211 8.49 8.08 -3.80
CA GLU A 211 9.92 7.85 -3.65
C GLU A 211 10.27 6.43 -4.14
N LYS A 212 10.89 6.32 -5.30
CA LYS A 212 11.36 5.02 -5.85
C LYS A 212 12.48 4.36 -5.00
N LYS A 213 12.83 4.93 -3.87
CA LYS A 213 13.83 4.45 -2.91
C LYS A 213 13.21 4.35 -1.51
N TRP A 214 12.94 3.14 -1.09
CA TRP A 214 12.52 2.83 0.27
C TRP A 214 13.74 2.86 1.17
N SER A 215 14.01 3.98 1.81
CA SER A 215 15.09 4.12 2.79
C SER A 215 14.52 4.31 4.18
N ARG A 216 15.14 3.62 5.14
CA ARG A 216 14.96 3.92 6.57
C ARG A 216 15.76 5.14 6.93
#